data_00f7c0b85236f82e4358aa0eb69f2d8d
#
_entry.id   00f7c0b85236f82e4358aa0eb69f2d8d
#
_cell.length_a   1.000
_cell.length_b   1.000
_cell.length_c   1.000
_cell.angle_alpha   90.00
_cell.angle_beta   90.00
_cell.angle_gamma   90.00
#
_symmetry.space_group_name_H-M   'P 1'
#
loop_
_entity.id
_entity.type
_entity.pdbx_description
1 polymer ?
#
loop_
_entity_poly.entity_id
_entity_poly.type
_entity_poly.pdbx_seq_one_letter_code
_entity_poly.pdbx_strand_id
1 'polypeptide(L)' 'MNKEVLDKICIICEKTGSPGILILDKKICTCCEQKAIDSDIDSEFYEFYKEKIKSNLVGKLRKEG' A
#
# COMPACT_ATOMS: atom_id res chain seq x y z
N MET A 1 14.10 -2.53 -13.63
CA MET A 1 12.84 -2.53 -12.91
C MET A 1 12.43 -3.94 -12.56
N ASN A 2 11.95 -4.10 -11.39
CA ASN A 2 11.59 -5.41 -10.91
C ASN A 2 10.23 -5.83 -11.49
N LYS A 3 10.23 -6.96 -12.17
CA LYS A 3 9.02 -7.43 -12.77
C LYS A 3 7.97 -7.81 -11.74
N GLU A 4 8.42 -8.30 -10.60
CA GLU A 4 7.49 -8.66 -9.54
C GLU A 4 6.65 -7.50 -9.09
N VAL A 5 7.25 -6.33 -9.03
CA VAL A 5 6.51 -5.15 -8.61
C VAL A 5 5.37 -4.87 -9.58
N LEU A 6 5.65 -5.01 -10.87
CA LEU A 6 4.63 -4.75 -11.86
C LEU A 6 3.52 -5.78 -11.83
N ASP A 7 3.87 -7.03 -11.52
CA ASP A 7 2.90 -8.10 -11.52
C ASP A 7 2.00 -8.11 -10.30
N LYS A 8 2.45 -7.51 -9.21
CA LYS A 8 1.67 -7.54 -8.00
C LYS A 8 0.56 -6.51 -8.02
N ILE A 9 -0.47 -6.79 -7.27
CA ILE A 9 -1.61 -5.88 -7.16
C ILE A 9 -1.36 -4.91 -6.03
N CYS A 10 -1.59 -3.63 -6.30
CA CYS A 10 -1.49 -2.61 -5.27
C CYS A 10 -2.57 -2.87 -4.23
N ILE A 11 -2.21 -2.86 -2.96
CA ILE A 11 -3.17 -3.13 -1.90
C ILE A 11 -4.11 -1.96 -1.65
N ILE A 12 -3.83 -0.83 -2.26
CA ILE A 12 -4.65 0.35 -2.07
C ILE A 12 -5.69 0.49 -3.19
N CYS A 13 -5.23 0.57 -4.42
CA CYS A 13 -6.12 0.77 -5.56
C CYS A 13 -6.42 -0.52 -6.32
N GLU A 14 -5.68 -1.56 -6.02
CA GLU A 14 -5.90 -2.89 -6.60
C GLU A 14 -5.64 -2.93 -8.10
N LYS A 15 -4.65 -2.18 -8.54
CA LYS A 15 -4.26 -2.19 -9.94
C LYS A 15 -2.92 -2.87 -10.12
N THR A 16 -2.71 -3.40 -11.29
CA THR A 16 -1.45 -4.04 -11.64
C THR A 16 -0.78 -3.27 -12.75
N GLY A 17 0.45 -3.64 -13.03
CA GLY A 17 1.16 -3.06 -14.15
C GLY A 17 1.73 -1.69 -13.88
N SER A 18 1.72 -1.25 -12.63
CA SER A 18 2.27 0.06 -12.29
C SER A 18 3.52 -0.09 -11.45
N PRO A 19 4.40 0.90 -11.50
CA PRO A 19 5.57 0.88 -10.63
C PRO A 19 5.13 1.17 -9.19
N GLY A 20 5.98 0.80 -8.26
CA GLY A 20 5.68 1.03 -6.87
C GLY A 20 6.74 0.41 -6.00
N ILE A 21 6.40 0.21 -4.73
CA ILE A 21 7.33 -0.39 -3.77
C ILE A 21 6.70 -1.63 -3.19
N LEU A 22 7.55 -2.51 -2.70
CA LEU A 22 7.12 -3.74 -2.05
C LEU A 22 7.40 -3.66 -0.56
N ILE A 23 6.40 -4.00 0.23
CA ILE A 23 6.55 -4.05 1.68
C ILE A 23 6.01 -5.38 2.12
N LEU A 24 6.87 -6.26 2.58
CA LEU A 24 6.47 -7.59 3.05
C LEU A 24 5.55 -8.28 2.05
N ASP A 25 5.98 -8.32 0.81
CA ASP A 25 5.21 -8.97 -0.25
C ASP A 25 3.97 -8.20 -0.69
N LYS A 26 3.72 -7.06 -0.09
CA LYS A 26 2.58 -6.24 -0.48
C LYS A 26 3.10 -5.08 -1.31
N LYS A 27 2.34 -4.70 -2.31
CA LYS A 27 2.76 -3.63 -3.18
C LYS A 27 1.93 -2.38 -2.95
N ILE A 28 2.59 -1.24 -3.03
CA ILE A 28 1.90 0.04 -3.01
C ILE A 28 2.40 0.79 -4.23
N CYS A 29 1.53 1.10 -5.16
CA CYS A 29 1.95 1.75 -6.39
C CYS A 29 2.36 3.19 -6.10
N THR A 30 3.18 3.72 -6.98
CA THR A 30 3.72 5.07 -6.79
C THR A 30 2.61 6.11 -6.68
N CYS A 31 1.56 5.94 -7.45
CA CYS A 31 0.43 6.87 -7.39
C CYS A 31 -0.19 6.94 -6.01
N CYS A 32 -0.44 5.79 -5.42
CA CYS A 32 -1.05 5.75 -4.10
C CYS A 32 -0.12 6.29 -3.05
N GLU A 33 1.14 5.96 -3.17
CA GLU A 33 2.13 6.44 -2.23
C GLU A 33 2.21 7.96 -2.29
N GLN A 34 2.27 8.50 -3.49
CA GLN A 34 2.36 9.93 -3.68
C GLN A 34 1.12 10.63 -3.14
N LYS A 35 -0.03 10.03 -3.40
CA LYS A 35 -1.27 10.60 -2.92
C LYS A 35 -1.32 10.63 -1.39
N ALA A 36 -0.80 9.59 -0.77
CA ALA A 36 -0.76 9.56 0.68
C ALA A 36 0.15 10.64 1.24
N ILE A 37 1.29 10.86 0.59
CA ILE A 37 2.22 11.88 1.02
C ILE A 37 1.59 13.26 0.90
N ASP A 38 0.82 13.46 -0.15
CA ASP A 38 0.19 14.76 -0.39
C ASP A 38 -1.08 14.97 0.42
N SER A 39 -1.60 13.91 1.02
CA SER A 39 -2.84 14.01 1.77
C SER A 39 -2.58 14.43 3.20
N ASP A 40 -3.56 15.11 3.79
CA ASP A 40 -3.49 15.43 5.20
C ASP A 40 -3.73 14.16 6.00
N ILE A 41 -3.18 14.13 7.19
CA ILE A 41 -3.38 12.96 8.03
C ILE A 41 -4.83 12.81 8.46
N ASP A 42 -5.60 13.86 8.32
CA ASP A 42 -7.02 13.82 8.66
C ASP A 42 -7.89 13.49 7.47
N SER A 43 -7.30 13.34 6.28
CA SER A 43 -8.10 13.11 5.10
C SER A 43 -8.63 11.67 5.09
N GLU A 44 -9.71 11.49 4.37
CA GLU A 44 -10.31 10.17 4.24
C GLU A 44 -9.39 9.21 3.52
N PHE A 45 -8.68 9.72 2.53
CA PHE A 45 -7.76 8.87 1.79
C PHE A 45 -6.64 8.37 2.69
N TYR A 46 -6.14 9.24 3.54
CA TYR A 46 -5.06 8.85 4.43
C TYR A 46 -5.52 7.76 5.39
N GLU A 47 -6.74 7.88 5.89
CA GLU A 47 -7.33 6.86 6.75
C GLU A 47 -7.45 5.54 6.01
N PHE A 48 -7.95 5.60 4.79
CA PHE A 48 -8.10 4.43 3.97
C PHE A 48 -6.75 3.77 3.70
N TYR A 49 -5.76 4.60 3.40
CA TYR A 49 -4.41 4.13 3.13
C TYR A 49 -3.84 3.39 4.34
N LYS A 50 -3.96 3.99 5.50
CA LYS A 50 -3.47 3.38 6.73
C LYS A 50 -4.17 2.07 7.02
N GLU A 51 -5.47 2.06 6.84
CA GLU A 51 -6.25 0.86 7.10
C GLU A 51 -5.83 -0.29 6.20
N LYS A 52 -5.60 0.02 4.94
CA LYS A 52 -5.17 -1.01 4.01
C LYS A 52 -3.81 -1.59 4.38
N ILE A 53 -2.89 -0.73 4.73
CA ILE A 53 -1.58 -1.19 5.12
C ILE A 53 -1.66 -2.03 6.37
N LYS A 54 -2.38 -1.54 7.36
CA LYS A 54 -2.52 -2.22 8.61
C LYS A 54 -3.16 -3.60 8.43
N SER A 55 -4.23 -3.63 7.66
CA SER A 55 -4.97 -4.85 7.42
C SER A 55 -4.12 -5.90 6.72
N ASN A 56 -3.28 -5.45 5.81
CA ASN A 56 -2.47 -6.38 5.02
C ASN A 56 -1.18 -6.80 5.72
N LEU A 57 -0.65 -5.97 6.60
CA LEU A 57 0.61 -6.29 7.23
C LEU A 57 0.46 -6.87 8.63
N VAL A 58 -0.50 -6.38 9.37
CA VAL A 58 -0.70 -6.84 10.74
C VAL A 58 -1.02 -8.33 10.80
N GLY A 59 -1.70 -8.80 9.82
CA GLY A 59 -2.05 -10.20 9.79
C GLY A 59 -0.85 -11.11 9.89
N LYS A 60 0.28 -10.61 9.47
CA LYS A 60 1.48 -11.37 9.53
C LYS A 60 2.21 -11.18 10.82
N LEU A 61 2.24 -9.98 11.28
CA LEU A 61 2.98 -9.66 12.46
C LEU A 61 2.27 -10.02 13.72
N ARG A 62 1.11 -9.87 13.79
CA ARG A 62 0.29 -10.07 14.88
C ARG A 62 0.68 -9.88 16.18
N LYS A 63 0.58 -9.49 16.78
CA LYS A 63 0.96 -9.33 17.89
C LYS A 63 0.28 -8.81 18.70
N GLU A 64 -0.26 -8.67 19.10
CA GLU A 64 -0.82 -8.22 19.73
C GLU A 64 -0.97 -7.67 20.34
N GLY A 65 -0.98 -7.65 20.30
CA GLY A 65 -1.05 -7.00 21.06
C GLY A 65 -1.52 -6.47 21.63
#